data_cc4a3f57056b7ebedb63c851a964938d
#
_entry.id   cc4a3f57056b7ebedb63c851a964938d
#
_cell.length_a   1.000
_cell.length_b   1.000
_cell.length_c   1.000
_cell.angle_alpha   90.00
_cell.angle_beta   90.00
_cell.angle_gamma   90.00
#
_symmetry.space_group_name_H-M   'P 1'
#
loop_
_entity.id
_entity.type
_entity.pdbx_description
1 polymer ?
#
loop_
_entity_poly.entity_id
_entity_poly.type
_entity_poly.pdbx_seq_one_letter_code
_entity_poly.pdbx_strand_id
1 'polypeptide(L)'
;MHLKTIISFLLLNFFIYSSGYKLLALEFDSGYVKLIKSNNIFKVEIADSFEKRKKGLMFRNKLDIDKGMLLVFPEEKLASIWMKNTFLELDIIFISKSKVIVDYIQNVIPMSEEIYTSKKNVKYILEINSGLIKNLNIKLGDKL
;
A
#
# COMPACT_ATOMS: atom_id res chain seq x y z
N MET A 1 28.99 -73.48 5.11
CA MET A 1 27.64 -73.30 4.59
C MET A 1 27.18 -71.90 4.92
N HIS A 2 27.18 -70.98 3.92
CA HIS A 2 26.96 -69.55 4.11
C HIS A 2 25.52 -69.22 3.94
N LEU A 3 24.91 -68.70 5.00
CA LEU A 3 23.55 -68.15 4.95
C LEU A 3 23.64 -66.67 4.53
N LYS A 4 23.26 -66.36 3.30
CA LYS A 4 23.19 -64.97 2.80
C LYS A 4 21.86 -64.38 3.25
N THR A 5 21.94 -63.43 4.18
CA THR A 5 20.84 -62.61 4.58
C THR A 5 20.56 -61.56 3.52
N ILE A 6 19.43 -61.65 2.87
CA ILE A 6 18.94 -60.64 1.92
C ILE A 6 18.28 -59.54 2.72
N ILE A 7 18.92 -58.38 2.83
CA ILE A 7 18.30 -57.18 3.38
C ILE A 7 17.52 -56.52 2.25
N SER A 8 16.20 -56.68 2.32
CA SER A 8 15.28 -55.99 1.44
C SER A 8 15.19 -54.52 1.88
N PHE A 9 15.77 -53.61 1.09
CA PHE A 9 15.57 -52.18 1.26
C PHE A 9 14.17 -51.81 0.76
N LEU A 10 13.23 -51.69 1.67
CA LEU A 10 11.98 -51.03 1.43
C LEU A 10 12.23 -49.53 1.33
N LEU A 11 12.36 -49.04 0.07
CA LEU A 11 12.30 -47.62 -0.24
C LEU A 11 10.87 -47.14 0.02
N LEU A 12 10.66 -46.60 1.22
CA LEU A 12 9.43 -45.87 1.57
C LEU A 12 9.46 -44.55 0.80
N ASN A 13 8.81 -44.52 -0.35
CA ASN A 13 8.54 -43.29 -1.07
C ASN A 13 7.63 -42.40 -0.22
N PHE A 14 8.23 -41.52 0.58
CA PHE A 14 7.54 -40.40 1.17
C PHE A 14 7.18 -39.44 0.02
N PHE A 15 6.01 -39.63 -0.57
CA PHE A 15 5.37 -38.59 -1.34
C PHE A 15 5.01 -37.49 -0.38
N ILE A 16 5.92 -36.52 -0.19
CA ILE A 16 5.59 -35.25 0.43
C ILE A 16 4.64 -34.57 -0.57
N TYR A 17 3.35 -34.70 -0.32
CA TYR A 17 2.37 -33.79 -0.88
C TYR A 17 2.68 -32.41 -0.30
N SER A 18 3.59 -31.71 -0.95
CA SER A 18 3.73 -30.29 -0.81
C SER A 18 2.45 -29.70 -1.38
N SER A 19 1.42 -29.59 -0.53
CA SER A 19 0.32 -28.67 -0.76
C SER A 19 0.96 -27.28 -0.81
N GLY A 20 1.36 -26.89 -2.02
CA GLY A 20 1.84 -25.56 -2.29
C GLY A 20 0.70 -24.59 -2.02
N TYR A 21 0.57 -24.16 -0.77
CA TYR A 21 -0.16 -22.93 -0.49
C TYR A 21 0.61 -21.84 -1.23
N LYS A 22 0.21 -21.60 -2.48
CA LYS A 22 0.62 -20.41 -3.21
C LYS A 22 0.10 -19.26 -2.36
N LEU A 23 0.98 -18.71 -1.53
CA LEU A 23 0.69 -17.47 -0.84
C LEU A 23 0.43 -16.46 -1.96
N LEU A 24 -0.87 -16.23 -2.28
CA LEU A 24 -1.27 -15.26 -3.27
C LEU A 24 -0.78 -13.90 -2.76
N ALA A 25 0.33 -13.45 -3.34
CA ALA A 25 0.80 -12.11 -3.08
C ALA A 25 -0.31 -11.14 -3.46
N LEU A 26 -0.57 -10.17 -2.59
CA LEU A 26 -1.55 -9.14 -2.85
C LEU A 26 -1.02 -8.26 -3.99
N GLU A 27 -1.63 -8.38 -5.17
CA GLU A 27 -1.25 -7.62 -6.36
C GLU A 27 -2.04 -6.30 -6.41
N PHE A 28 -1.31 -5.21 -6.74
CA PHE A 28 -1.89 -3.88 -6.90
C PHE A 28 -1.92 -3.50 -8.37
N ASP A 29 -3.03 -2.97 -8.82
CA ASP A 29 -3.12 -2.32 -10.12
C ASP A 29 -2.29 -1.04 -10.12
N SER A 30 -1.89 -0.57 -11.30
CA SER A 30 -1.13 0.67 -11.45
C SER A 30 -1.97 1.74 -12.15
N GLY A 31 -1.75 2.98 -11.77
CA GLY A 31 -2.38 4.15 -12.38
C GLY A 31 -1.52 5.39 -12.26
N TYR A 32 -2.10 6.52 -12.63
CA TYR A 32 -1.45 7.81 -12.55
C TYR A 32 -2.34 8.83 -11.87
N VAL A 33 -1.75 9.64 -11.01
CA VAL A 33 -2.39 10.81 -10.40
C VAL A 33 -1.65 12.05 -10.88
N LYS A 34 -2.38 12.97 -11.50
CA LYS A 34 -1.85 14.24 -11.99
C LYS A 34 -2.36 15.40 -11.15
N LEU A 35 -1.45 16.18 -10.61
CA LEU A 35 -1.76 17.46 -9.97
C LEU A 35 -1.94 18.52 -11.06
N ILE A 36 -3.15 19.00 -11.26
CA ILE A 36 -3.49 19.89 -12.39
C ILE A 36 -2.65 21.18 -12.36
N LYS A 37 -2.53 21.79 -11.18
CA LYS A 37 -1.86 23.09 -11.03
C LYS A 37 -0.36 23.04 -11.26
N SER A 38 0.33 22.03 -10.74
CA SER A 38 1.78 21.89 -10.85
C SER A 38 2.22 21.00 -12.02
N ASN A 39 1.26 20.36 -12.69
CA ASN A 39 1.46 19.40 -13.78
C ASN A 39 2.30 18.17 -13.39
N ASN A 40 2.55 17.96 -12.09
CA ASN A 40 3.27 16.77 -11.61
C ASN A 40 2.40 15.53 -11.73
N ILE A 41 3.04 14.42 -12.09
CA ILE A 41 2.39 13.12 -12.27
C ILE A 41 3.07 12.13 -11.33
N PHE A 42 2.26 11.43 -10.54
CA PHE A 42 2.68 10.29 -9.73
C PHE A 42 2.21 9.00 -10.38
N LYS A 43 3.12 8.05 -10.56
CA LYS A 43 2.74 6.67 -10.83
C LYS A 43 2.32 6.03 -9.52
N VAL A 44 1.08 5.57 -9.43
CA VAL A 44 0.53 5.03 -8.19
C VAL A 44 0.16 3.56 -8.30
N GLU A 45 0.32 2.85 -7.20
CA GLU A 45 -0.37 1.58 -6.99
C GLU A 45 -1.77 1.86 -6.44
N ILE A 46 -2.76 1.09 -6.87
CA ILE A 46 -4.16 1.30 -6.53
C ILE A 46 -4.59 0.29 -5.47
N ALA A 47 -4.99 0.79 -4.31
CA ALA A 47 -5.51 0.01 -3.19
C ALA A 47 -7.04 0.18 -3.11
N ASP A 48 -7.78 -0.62 -3.86
CA ASP A 48 -9.24 -0.53 -4.05
C ASP A 48 -10.05 -1.56 -3.27
N SER A 49 -9.40 -2.59 -2.70
CA SER A 49 -10.04 -3.53 -1.76
C SER A 49 -9.72 -3.22 -0.30
N PHE A 50 -10.46 -3.82 0.63
CA PHE A 50 -10.17 -3.67 2.06
C PHE A 50 -8.75 -4.15 2.40
N GLU A 51 -8.35 -5.31 1.88
CA GLU A 51 -7.04 -5.92 2.10
C GLU A 51 -5.91 -5.06 1.55
N LYS A 52 -6.08 -4.53 0.31
CA LYS A 52 -5.12 -3.64 -0.33
C LYS A 52 -4.96 -2.35 0.48
N ARG A 53 -6.07 -1.70 0.89
CA ARG A 53 -6.01 -0.48 1.72
C ARG A 53 -5.39 -0.75 3.10
N LYS A 54 -5.73 -1.88 3.73
CA LYS A 54 -5.14 -2.29 5.02
C LYS A 54 -3.63 -2.52 4.90
N LYS A 55 -3.18 -3.13 3.81
CA LYS A 55 -1.76 -3.37 3.52
C LYS A 55 -1.04 -2.05 3.26
N GLY A 56 -1.59 -1.17 2.43
CA GLY A 56 -0.95 0.07 2.06
C GLY A 56 0.53 -0.11 1.69
N LEU A 57 1.38 0.78 2.16
CA LEU A 57 2.83 0.76 1.95
C LEU A 57 3.59 0.00 3.06
N MET A 58 2.91 -0.82 3.87
CA MET A 58 3.54 -1.61 4.93
C MET A 58 4.70 -2.45 4.42
N PHE A 59 5.77 -2.55 5.23
CA PHE A 59 6.97 -3.37 5.01
C PHE A 59 7.81 -2.96 3.80
N ARG A 60 7.61 -1.74 3.26
CA ARG A 60 8.44 -1.20 2.19
C ARG A 60 9.55 -0.35 2.76
N ASN A 61 10.75 -0.53 2.20
CA ASN A 61 11.94 0.22 2.59
C ASN A 61 12.20 1.44 1.69
N LYS A 62 11.52 1.50 0.54
CA LYS A 62 11.71 2.55 -0.46
C LYS A 62 10.41 2.85 -1.22
N LEU A 63 10.21 4.13 -1.52
CA LEU A 63 9.23 4.65 -2.47
C LEU A 63 9.95 5.68 -3.34
N ASP A 64 9.96 5.48 -4.66
CA ASP A 64 10.58 6.44 -5.57
C ASP A 64 9.83 7.78 -5.53
N ILE A 65 10.53 8.89 -5.80
CA ILE A 65 10.01 10.25 -5.57
C ILE A 65 8.78 10.60 -6.41
N ASP A 66 8.64 9.95 -7.57
CA ASP A 66 7.53 10.10 -8.52
C ASP A 66 6.46 9.01 -8.36
N LYS A 67 6.54 8.22 -7.29
CA LYS A 67 5.60 7.13 -6.99
C LYS A 67 4.77 7.41 -5.74
N GLY A 68 3.65 6.73 -5.66
CA GLY A 68 2.75 6.77 -4.51
C GLY A 68 1.81 5.57 -4.45
N MET A 69 0.90 5.62 -3.49
CA MET A 69 -0.23 4.70 -3.41
C MET A 69 -1.53 5.49 -3.34
N LEU A 70 -2.51 5.07 -4.12
CA LEU A 70 -3.84 5.64 -4.12
C LEU A 70 -4.81 4.64 -3.47
N LEU A 71 -5.26 4.97 -2.26
CA LEU A 71 -6.33 4.23 -1.59
C LEU A 71 -7.66 4.70 -2.15
N VAL A 72 -8.47 3.78 -2.65
CA VAL A 72 -9.79 4.06 -3.23
C VAL A 72 -10.86 3.44 -2.33
N PHE A 73 -11.75 4.27 -1.79
CA PHE A 73 -12.87 3.80 -0.98
C PHE A 73 -14.11 3.54 -1.85
N PRO A 74 -14.95 2.53 -1.53
CA PRO A 74 -16.16 2.25 -2.31
C PRO A 74 -17.13 3.43 -2.31
N GLU A 75 -17.18 4.20 -1.20
CA GLU A 75 -18.02 5.39 -1.03
C GLU A 75 -17.24 6.50 -0.34
N GLU A 76 -17.70 7.76 -0.48
CA GLU A 76 -17.16 8.86 0.30
C GLU A 76 -17.48 8.71 1.78
N LYS A 77 -16.47 8.88 2.61
CA LYS A 77 -16.59 8.78 4.06
C LYS A 77 -15.49 9.54 4.78
N LEU A 78 -15.63 9.75 6.07
CA LEU A 78 -14.47 10.04 6.91
C LEU A 78 -13.56 8.83 6.89
N ALA A 79 -12.35 9.00 6.39
CA ALA A 79 -11.39 7.93 6.25
C ALA A 79 -10.25 8.10 7.24
N SER A 80 -9.81 6.99 7.80
CA SER A 80 -8.71 6.95 8.76
C SER A 80 -7.58 6.09 8.23
N ILE A 81 -6.36 6.50 8.51
CA ILE A 81 -5.14 5.77 8.23
C ILE A 81 -4.25 5.70 9.47
N TRP A 82 -3.29 4.82 9.46
CA TRP A 82 -2.22 4.69 10.44
C TRP A 82 -0.89 4.37 9.74
N MET A 83 0.21 4.50 10.45
CA MET A 83 1.55 4.17 9.94
C MET A 83 2.08 2.84 10.49
N LYS A 84 1.21 1.99 11.01
CA LYS A 84 1.60 0.66 11.51
C LYS A 84 2.37 -0.12 10.46
N ASN A 85 3.52 -0.68 10.83
CA ASN A 85 4.42 -1.44 9.94
C ASN A 85 4.88 -0.68 8.68
N THR A 86 4.78 0.65 8.65
CA THR A 86 5.19 1.49 7.52
C THR A 86 6.48 2.21 7.90
N PHE A 87 7.59 1.83 7.25
CA PHE A 87 8.94 2.37 7.53
C PHE A 87 9.22 3.70 6.83
N LEU A 88 8.37 4.06 5.87
CA LEU A 88 8.50 5.26 5.06
C LEU A 88 7.94 6.48 5.78
N GLU A 89 8.62 7.61 5.68
CA GLU A 89 8.03 8.91 6.01
C GLU A 89 7.15 9.36 4.85
N LEU A 90 5.90 9.68 5.13
CA LEU A 90 4.90 9.98 4.11
C LEU A 90 4.23 11.33 4.33
N ASP A 91 3.80 11.93 3.22
CA ASP A 91 2.75 12.93 3.18
C ASP A 91 1.45 12.24 2.76
N ILE A 92 0.34 12.57 3.40
CA ILE A 92 -0.99 11.99 3.18
C ILE A 92 -1.92 13.07 2.67
N ILE A 93 -2.54 12.83 1.52
CA ILE A 93 -3.46 13.77 0.86
C ILE A 93 -4.86 13.16 0.80
N PHE A 94 -5.82 13.82 1.39
CA PHE A 94 -7.22 13.41 1.41
C PHE A 94 -8.00 14.11 0.28
N ILE A 95 -8.70 13.33 -0.54
CA ILE A 95 -9.27 13.77 -1.81
C ILE A 95 -10.75 13.38 -1.88
N SER A 96 -11.59 14.33 -2.21
CA SER A 96 -13.04 14.14 -2.40
C SER A 96 -13.37 13.33 -3.66
N LYS A 97 -14.60 12.88 -3.79
CA LYS A 97 -15.12 12.24 -5.00
C LYS A 97 -14.97 13.13 -6.25
N SER A 98 -15.07 14.44 -6.08
CA SER A 98 -14.87 15.42 -7.16
C SER A 98 -13.41 15.70 -7.48
N LYS A 99 -12.47 14.90 -6.92
CA LYS A 99 -11.01 14.99 -7.13
C LYS A 99 -10.41 16.33 -6.65
N VAL A 100 -10.95 16.88 -5.59
CA VAL A 100 -10.44 18.08 -4.92
C VAL A 100 -9.71 17.66 -3.65
N ILE A 101 -8.55 18.24 -3.39
CA ILE A 101 -7.80 18.05 -2.15
C ILE A 101 -8.56 18.80 -1.03
N VAL A 102 -9.05 18.05 -0.06
CA VAL A 102 -9.89 18.57 1.03
C VAL A 102 -9.20 18.62 2.38
N ASP A 103 -8.13 17.84 2.55
CA ASP A 103 -7.27 17.83 3.73
C ASP A 103 -5.91 17.20 3.39
N TYR A 104 -4.92 17.40 4.23
CA TYR A 104 -3.64 16.69 4.15
C TYR A 104 -2.90 16.67 5.49
N ILE A 105 -1.97 15.74 5.63
CA ILE A 105 -1.06 15.65 6.77
C ILE A 105 0.34 15.50 6.21
N GLN A 106 1.27 16.33 6.70
CA GLN A 106 2.66 16.31 6.27
C GLN A 106 3.54 15.58 7.28
N ASN A 107 4.58 14.91 6.79
CA ASN A 107 5.64 14.31 7.61
C ASN A 107 5.08 13.35 8.66
N VAL A 108 4.22 12.42 8.24
CA VAL A 108 3.63 11.44 9.14
C VAL A 108 4.70 10.50 9.67
N ILE A 109 4.72 10.30 10.98
CA ILE A 109 5.77 9.55 11.68
C ILE A 109 5.69 8.06 11.32
N PRO A 110 6.79 7.45 10.80
CA PRO A 110 6.86 6.02 10.54
C PRO A 110 6.54 5.19 11.77
N MET A 111 5.98 4.00 11.56
CA MET A 111 5.67 3.01 12.59
C MET A 111 4.65 3.47 13.65
N SER A 112 4.09 4.68 13.54
CA SER A 112 3.09 5.19 14.46
C SER A 112 1.78 4.40 14.35
N GLU A 113 1.19 4.05 15.49
CA GLU A 113 -0.16 3.49 15.58
C GLU A 113 -1.23 4.57 15.82
N GLU A 114 -0.83 5.85 15.82
CA GLU A 114 -1.78 6.97 15.85
C GLU A 114 -2.72 6.89 14.64
N ILE A 115 -3.99 7.17 14.89
CA ILE A 115 -5.02 7.16 13.85
C ILE A 115 -5.23 8.58 13.35
N TYR A 116 -4.97 8.79 12.07
CA TYR A 116 -5.18 10.05 11.38
C TYR A 116 -6.48 9.98 10.59
N THR A 117 -7.45 10.80 10.97
CA THR A 117 -8.77 10.82 10.33
C THR A 117 -8.95 12.10 9.53
N SER A 118 -9.48 11.99 8.30
CA SER A 118 -9.80 13.15 7.48
C SER A 118 -10.88 14.02 8.13
N LYS A 119 -10.77 15.35 7.97
CA LYS A 119 -11.77 16.31 8.49
C LYS A 119 -13.04 16.37 7.65
N LYS A 120 -13.00 15.83 6.43
CA LYS A 120 -14.14 15.82 5.48
C LYS A 120 -14.27 14.43 4.88
N ASN A 121 -15.44 14.15 4.30
CA ASN A 121 -15.63 12.92 3.54
C ASN A 121 -14.70 12.90 2.33
N VAL A 122 -14.08 11.75 2.09
CA VAL A 122 -13.13 11.53 1.00
C VAL A 122 -13.42 10.22 0.27
N LYS A 123 -13.12 10.22 -1.01
CA LYS A 123 -13.19 9.04 -1.88
C LYS A 123 -11.82 8.41 -2.04
N TYR A 124 -10.75 9.22 -1.93
CA TYR A 124 -9.38 8.78 -2.16
C TYR A 124 -8.43 9.31 -1.09
N ILE A 125 -7.38 8.54 -0.82
CA ILE A 125 -6.21 9.00 -0.09
C ILE A 125 -5.00 8.73 -0.99
N LEU A 126 -4.16 9.75 -1.18
CA LEU A 126 -2.89 9.61 -1.89
C LEU A 126 -1.76 9.67 -0.87
N GLU A 127 -0.97 8.60 -0.82
CA GLU A 127 0.24 8.47 -0.02
C GLU A 127 1.46 8.70 -0.92
N ILE A 128 2.30 9.69 -0.57
CA ILE A 128 3.52 10.06 -1.30
C ILE A 128 4.66 10.28 -0.31
N ASN A 129 5.89 10.39 -0.81
CA ASN A 129 7.04 10.69 0.04
C ASN A 129 6.85 12.00 0.81
N SER A 130 7.34 12.00 2.04
CA SER A 130 7.34 13.16 2.93
C SER A 130 8.02 14.38 2.29
N GLY A 131 7.48 15.55 2.56
CA GLY A 131 7.98 16.83 2.06
C GLY A 131 7.47 17.24 0.68
N LEU A 132 6.81 16.33 -0.07
CA LEU A 132 6.32 16.63 -1.42
C LEU A 132 5.16 17.62 -1.42
N ILE A 133 4.29 17.61 -0.41
CA ILE A 133 3.23 18.63 -0.29
C ILE A 133 3.83 20.03 -0.26
N LYS A 134 4.88 20.23 0.53
CA LYS A 134 5.58 21.52 0.64
C LYS A 134 6.33 21.86 -0.66
N ASN A 135 7.13 20.92 -1.18
CA ASN A 135 8.00 21.16 -2.34
C ASN A 135 7.21 21.46 -3.62
N LEU A 136 6.06 20.83 -3.79
CA LEU A 136 5.16 21.01 -4.93
C LEU A 136 4.09 22.09 -4.70
N ASN A 137 4.13 22.75 -3.53
CA ASN A 137 3.17 23.79 -3.13
C ASN A 137 1.70 23.34 -3.26
N ILE A 138 1.43 22.08 -2.84
CA ILE A 138 0.08 21.49 -2.85
C ILE A 138 -0.77 22.19 -1.79
N LYS A 139 -1.99 22.57 -2.16
CA LYS A 139 -2.91 23.31 -1.29
C LYS A 139 -4.30 22.69 -1.26
N LEU A 140 -5.03 22.98 -0.19
CA LEU A 140 -6.46 22.70 -0.13
C LEU A 140 -7.18 23.39 -1.30
N GLY A 141 -8.09 22.67 -1.95
CA GLY A 141 -8.80 23.12 -3.13
C GLY A 141 -8.10 22.82 -4.47
N ASP A 142 -6.83 22.41 -4.47
CA ASP A 142 -6.16 21.96 -5.70
C ASP A 142 -6.87 20.71 -6.24
N LYS A 143 -6.84 20.53 -7.56
CA LYS A 143 -7.51 19.42 -8.27
C LYS A 143 -6.51 18.44 -8.87
N LEU A 144 -6.99 17.22 -8.98
CA LEU A 144 -6.32 16.11 -9.67
C LEU A 144 -6.94 15.90 -11.05
#